data_dc39c1f7134828a75372a9f057d27b87
#
_entry.id   dc39c1f7134828a75372a9f057d27b87
#
_cell.length_a   1.000
_cell.length_b   1.000
_cell.length_c   1.000
_cell.angle_alpha   90.00
_cell.angle_beta   90.00
_cell.angle_gamma   90.00
#
_symmetry.space_group_name_H-M   'P 1'
#
loop_
_entity.id
_entity.type
_entity.pdbx_description
1 polymer ?
#
loop_
_entity_poly.entity_id
_entity_poly.type
_entity_poly.pdbx_seq_one_letter_code
_entity_poly.pdbx_strand_id
1 'polypeptide(L)'
;MSVPVQHPMYIDGQFVTWRGDAWIDVVNPATEAVISRIPDGQAEDARKAIDAAERAQPEWEALPAIERASWLRKISAGIRERASEISALIVEEGGKIQQLAEVEVAFTADYIDYMAEWARRYEGEIIQSDRPGENILLFKRALGVTTGILPWNFPFFLIARKMAPALLTGNTIVIKPSEFTPNNAIAFAKIVDEIGLPRGVFNLVLGRGETGGQELA
;
A
#
# COMPACT_ATOMS: atom_id res chain seq x y z
N MET A 1 0.74 16.12 -29.63
CA MET A 1 0.31 15.70 -28.26
C MET A 1 1.12 14.46 -27.92
N SER A 2 1.82 14.44 -26.79
CA SER A 2 2.52 13.23 -26.31
C SER A 2 1.50 12.16 -25.93
N VAL A 3 1.80 10.90 -26.22
CA VAL A 3 0.97 9.77 -25.78
C VAL A 3 1.01 9.73 -24.25
N PRO A 4 -0.15 9.68 -23.55
CA PRO A 4 -0.17 9.57 -22.10
C PRO A 4 0.62 8.35 -21.61
N VAL A 5 1.32 8.50 -20.49
CA VAL A 5 2.07 7.41 -19.88
C VAL A 5 1.10 6.31 -19.45
N GLN A 6 1.41 5.07 -19.80
CA GLN A 6 0.66 3.88 -19.37
C GLN A 6 1.37 3.24 -18.19
N HIS A 7 0.66 3.07 -17.10
CA HIS A 7 1.23 2.52 -15.86
C HIS A 7 0.95 1.03 -15.71
N PRO A 8 1.91 0.25 -15.22
CA PRO A 8 1.72 -1.15 -14.86
C PRO A 8 1.12 -1.29 -13.45
N MET A 9 0.59 -2.47 -13.12
CA MET A 9 0.36 -2.90 -11.74
C MET A 9 1.68 -3.34 -11.11
N TYR A 10 1.73 -3.43 -9.77
CA TYR A 10 2.87 -3.97 -9.04
C TYR A 10 2.44 -5.22 -8.27
N ILE A 11 2.83 -6.39 -8.73
CA ILE A 11 2.41 -7.68 -8.18
C ILE A 11 3.63 -8.58 -8.02
N ASP A 12 3.73 -9.23 -6.88
CA ASP A 12 4.81 -10.18 -6.57
C ASP A 12 6.22 -9.59 -6.79
N GLY A 13 6.44 -8.35 -6.34
CA GLY A 13 7.71 -7.66 -6.45
C GLY A 13 8.11 -7.29 -7.89
N GLN A 14 7.13 -7.11 -8.79
CA GLN A 14 7.38 -6.78 -10.19
C GLN A 14 6.33 -5.83 -10.74
N PHE A 15 6.76 -4.91 -11.60
CA PHE A 15 5.84 -4.13 -12.43
C PHE A 15 5.33 -4.98 -13.59
N VAL A 16 4.04 -5.34 -13.53
CA VAL A 16 3.40 -6.24 -14.49
C VAL A 16 2.78 -5.44 -15.62
N THR A 17 3.27 -5.64 -16.84
CA THR A 17 2.70 -5.03 -18.03
C THR A 17 1.28 -5.53 -18.26
N TRP A 18 0.32 -4.61 -18.37
CA TRP A 18 -1.06 -4.91 -18.69
C TRP A 18 -1.19 -5.49 -20.10
N ARG A 19 -1.89 -6.61 -20.23
CA ARG A 19 -2.14 -7.29 -21.51
C ARG A 19 -3.58 -7.20 -21.98
N GLY A 20 -4.45 -6.56 -21.21
CA GLY A 20 -5.84 -6.31 -21.61
C GLY A 20 -5.97 -5.06 -22.48
N ASP A 21 -7.14 -4.91 -23.11
CA ASP A 21 -7.42 -3.80 -24.04
C ASP A 21 -8.05 -2.59 -23.35
N ALA A 22 -8.59 -2.75 -22.14
CA ALA A 22 -9.30 -1.70 -21.41
C ALA A 22 -8.36 -0.86 -20.53
N TRP A 23 -8.34 0.44 -20.77
CA TRP A 23 -7.58 1.43 -20.01
C TRP A 23 -8.50 2.48 -19.42
N ILE A 24 -8.15 3.00 -18.25
CA ILE A 24 -8.80 4.13 -17.61
C ILE A 24 -7.91 5.34 -17.77
N ASP A 25 -8.45 6.43 -18.34
CA ASP A 25 -7.76 7.71 -18.39
C ASP A 25 -7.74 8.36 -17.02
N VAL A 26 -6.57 8.79 -16.57
CA VAL A 26 -6.40 9.63 -15.37
C VAL A 26 -6.37 11.06 -15.82
N VAL A 27 -7.30 11.85 -15.29
CA VAL A 27 -7.55 13.21 -15.76
C VAL A 27 -7.16 14.22 -14.68
N ASN A 28 -6.43 15.26 -15.05
CA ASN A 28 -6.20 16.40 -14.18
C ASN A 28 -7.51 17.20 -14.04
N PRO A 29 -8.09 17.31 -12.83
CA PRO A 29 -9.41 17.91 -12.65
C PRO A 29 -9.43 19.43 -12.90
N ALA A 30 -8.29 20.10 -12.91
CA ALA A 30 -8.19 21.54 -13.15
C ALA A 30 -8.10 21.88 -14.65
N THR A 31 -7.54 21.00 -15.47
CA THR A 31 -7.28 21.25 -16.91
C THR A 31 -8.06 20.34 -17.82
N GLU A 32 -8.71 19.29 -17.28
CA GLU A 32 -9.40 18.23 -18.00
C GLU A 32 -8.49 17.42 -18.96
N ALA A 33 -7.18 17.61 -18.84
CA ALA A 33 -6.19 16.89 -19.65
C ALA A 33 -5.97 15.47 -19.11
N VAL A 34 -5.85 14.51 -20.05
CA VAL A 34 -5.41 13.15 -19.68
C VAL A 34 -3.91 13.18 -19.39
N ILE A 35 -3.53 12.87 -18.15
CA ILE A 35 -2.14 12.90 -17.67
C ILE A 35 -1.47 11.52 -17.73
N SER A 36 -2.24 10.46 -17.53
CA SER A 36 -1.76 9.09 -17.61
C SER A 36 -2.91 8.12 -17.90
N ARG A 37 -2.58 6.83 -18.03
CA ARG A 37 -3.53 5.74 -18.16
C ARG A 37 -3.17 4.60 -17.21
N ILE A 38 -4.18 3.99 -16.62
CA ILE A 38 -4.03 2.79 -15.79
C ILE A 38 -4.84 1.64 -16.38
N PRO A 39 -4.45 0.38 -16.10
CA PRO A 39 -5.24 -0.79 -16.45
C PRO A 39 -6.64 -0.75 -15.86
N ASP A 40 -7.66 -1.15 -16.61
CA ASP A 40 -8.96 -1.50 -16.05
C ASP A 40 -8.93 -2.96 -15.58
N GLY A 41 -8.17 -3.19 -14.49
CA GLY A 41 -7.90 -4.50 -13.93
C GLY A 41 -9.16 -5.23 -13.49
N GLN A 42 -9.11 -6.55 -13.64
CA GLN A 42 -10.23 -7.44 -13.39
C GLN A 42 -10.03 -8.25 -12.10
N ALA A 43 -11.05 -8.99 -11.69
CA ALA A 43 -11.01 -9.89 -10.52
C ALA A 43 -9.80 -10.86 -10.55
N GLU A 44 -9.41 -11.34 -11.74
CA GLU A 44 -8.27 -12.24 -11.90
C GLU A 44 -6.94 -11.58 -11.48
N ASP A 45 -6.77 -10.28 -11.74
CA ASP A 45 -5.56 -9.55 -11.36
C ASP A 45 -5.50 -9.35 -9.83
N ALA A 46 -6.67 -9.09 -9.23
CA ALA A 46 -6.79 -9.04 -7.77
C ALA A 46 -6.45 -10.40 -7.13
N ARG A 47 -6.95 -11.51 -7.68
CA ARG A 47 -6.60 -12.87 -7.21
C ARG A 47 -5.12 -13.15 -7.31
N LYS A 48 -4.46 -12.81 -8.43
CA LYS A 48 -3.00 -12.96 -8.58
C LYS A 48 -2.23 -12.20 -7.51
N ALA A 49 -2.68 -11.01 -7.16
CA ALA A 49 -2.08 -10.21 -6.08
C ALA A 49 -2.32 -10.81 -4.69
N ILE A 50 -3.52 -11.33 -4.43
CA ILE A 50 -3.85 -12.05 -3.19
C ILE A 50 -2.99 -13.32 -3.09
N ASP A 51 -2.90 -14.13 -4.14
CA ASP A 51 -2.09 -15.35 -4.16
C ASP A 51 -0.60 -15.04 -3.91
N ALA A 52 -0.08 -13.94 -4.46
CA ALA A 52 1.28 -13.48 -4.20
C ALA A 52 1.47 -13.07 -2.74
N ALA A 53 0.50 -12.35 -2.18
CA ALA A 53 0.50 -11.93 -0.78
C ALA A 53 0.42 -13.13 0.18
N GLU A 54 -0.41 -14.13 -0.15
CA GLU A 54 -0.57 -15.36 0.65
C GLU A 54 0.72 -16.18 0.68
N ARG A 55 1.39 -16.34 -0.47
CA ARG A 55 2.68 -17.04 -0.52
C ARG A 55 3.77 -16.36 0.31
N ALA A 56 3.78 -15.04 0.36
CA ALA A 56 4.80 -14.26 1.08
C ALA A 56 4.53 -14.17 2.59
N GLN A 57 3.28 -14.30 3.01
CA GLN A 57 2.86 -13.99 4.38
C GLN A 57 3.56 -14.83 5.45
N PRO A 58 3.74 -16.17 5.32
CA PRO A 58 4.38 -16.96 6.38
C PRO A 58 5.82 -16.53 6.66
N GLU A 59 6.60 -16.26 5.62
CA GLU A 59 8.00 -15.81 5.79
C GLU A 59 8.05 -14.40 6.36
N TRP A 60 7.12 -13.52 5.98
CA TRP A 60 7.01 -12.18 6.52
C TRP A 60 6.61 -12.17 8.00
N GLU A 61 5.64 -12.97 8.40
CA GLU A 61 5.22 -13.12 9.81
C GLU A 61 6.35 -13.69 10.67
N ALA A 62 7.14 -14.61 10.14
CA ALA A 62 8.27 -15.23 10.85
C ALA A 62 9.38 -14.25 11.21
N LEU A 63 9.50 -13.12 10.52
CA LEU A 63 10.47 -12.08 10.85
C LEU A 63 10.14 -11.45 12.21
N PRO A 64 11.13 -11.14 13.06
CA PRO A 64 10.91 -10.31 14.23
C PRO A 64 10.27 -8.96 13.88
N ALA A 65 9.37 -8.45 14.72
CA ALA A 65 8.69 -7.18 14.45
C ALA A 65 9.67 -6.01 14.24
N ILE A 66 10.85 -6.04 14.88
CA ILE A 66 11.89 -5.02 14.70
C ILE A 66 12.51 -5.05 13.29
N GLU A 67 12.58 -6.21 12.66
CA GLU A 67 13.04 -6.33 11.28
C GLU A 67 11.98 -5.80 10.31
N ARG A 68 10.70 -6.15 10.52
CA ARG A 68 9.60 -5.56 9.76
C ARG A 68 9.55 -4.04 9.89
N ALA A 69 9.80 -3.50 11.10
CA ALA A 69 9.91 -2.06 11.34
C ALA A 69 11.08 -1.42 10.58
N SER A 70 12.19 -2.13 10.37
CA SER A 70 13.32 -1.61 9.58
C SER A 70 12.91 -1.35 8.12
N TRP A 71 12.07 -2.20 7.56
CA TRP A 71 11.50 -1.99 6.22
C TRP A 71 10.58 -0.78 6.16
N LEU A 72 9.73 -0.59 7.19
CA LEU A 72 8.89 0.61 7.29
C LEU A 72 9.72 1.90 7.31
N ARG A 73 10.84 1.92 8.05
CA ARG A 73 11.75 3.06 8.07
C ARG A 73 12.44 3.32 6.73
N LYS A 74 12.76 2.29 5.96
CA LYS A 74 13.27 2.47 4.60
C LYS A 74 12.20 3.09 3.69
N ILE A 75 10.95 2.66 3.81
CA ILE A 75 9.82 3.25 3.05
C ILE A 75 9.67 4.73 3.42
N SER A 76 9.61 5.08 4.70
CA SER A 76 9.45 6.47 5.14
C SER A 76 10.61 7.36 4.68
N ALA A 77 11.84 6.85 4.68
CA ALA A 77 13.01 7.56 4.14
C ALA A 77 12.86 7.81 2.63
N GLY A 78 12.50 6.79 1.84
CA GLY A 78 12.28 6.92 0.40
C GLY A 78 11.15 7.89 0.04
N ILE A 79 10.10 7.99 0.88
CA ILE A 79 9.03 8.99 0.73
C ILE A 79 9.60 10.39 0.92
N ARG A 80 10.42 10.63 1.96
CA ARG A 80 11.01 11.95 2.23
C ARG A 80 11.96 12.40 1.12
N GLU A 81 12.73 11.48 0.54
CA GLU A 81 13.62 11.77 -0.58
C GLU A 81 12.87 12.22 -1.83
N ARG A 82 11.63 11.77 -2.01
CA ARG A 82 10.77 12.06 -3.18
C ARG A 82 9.58 12.95 -2.87
N ALA A 83 9.59 13.63 -1.73
CA ALA A 83 8.43 14.39 -1.25
C ALA A 83 7.90 15.41 -2.27
N SER A 84 8.78 16.13 -2.96
CA SER A 84 8.40 17.12 -3.98
C SER A 84 7.78 16.46 -5.22
N GLU A 85 8.30 15.31 -5.68
CA GLU A 85 7.73 14.56 -6.81
C GLU A 85 6.32 14.06 -6.46
N ILE A 86 6.18 13.45 -5.28
CA ILE A 86 4.92 12.85 -4.85
C ILE A 86 3.85 13.92 -4.62
N SER A 87 4.21 15.04 -3.98
CA SER A 87 3.26 16.14 -3.76
C SER A 87 2.78 16.75 -5.08
N ALA A 88 3.65 16.87 -6.09
CA ALA A 88 3.26 17.32 -7.42
C ALA A 88 2.26 16.36 -8.09
N LEU A 89 2.46 15.04 -7.97
CA LEU A 89 1.50 14.04 -8.47
C LEU A 89 0.14 14.18 -7.80
N ILE A 90 0.10 14.34 -6.48
CA ILE A 90 -1.15 14.52 -5.74
C ILE A 90 -1.90 15.79 -6.20
N VAL A 91 -1.17 16.87 -6.46
CA VAL A 91 -1.75 18.11 -7.02
C VAL A 91 -2.32 17.85 -8.40
N GLU A 92 -1.54 17.22 -9.27
CA GLU A 92 -1.87 17.02 -10.68
C GLU A 92 -3.09 16.12 -10.87
N GLU A 93 -3.16 14.99 -10.16
CA GLU A 93 -4.26 14.03 -10.34
C GLU A 93 -5.47 14.28 -9.44
N GLY A 94 -5.27 14.92 -8.27
CA GLY A 94 -6.33 15.14 -7.28
C GLY A 94 -6.84 16.57 -7.18
N GLY A 95 -6.19 17.54 -7.83
CA GLY A 95 -6.54 18.95 -7.73
C GLY A 95 -6.33 19.55 -6.33
N LYS A 96 -5.57 18.87 -5.48
CA LYS A 96 -5.24 19.35 -4.13
C LYS A 96 -4.29 20.54 -4.21
N ILE A 97 -4.45 21.54 -3.35
CA ILE A 97 -3.49 22.65 -3.29
C ILE A 97 -2.12 22.15 -2.83
N GLN A 98 -1.05 22.72 -3.38
CA GLN A 98 0.34 22.29 -3.18
C GLN A 98 0.70 22.11 -1.70
N GLN A 99 0.39 23.11 -0.87
CA GLN A 99 0.70 23.10 0.56
C GLN A 99 0.08 21.90 1.29
N LEU A 100 -1.18 21.54 0.97
CA LEU A 100 -1.84 20.39 1.59
C LEU A 100 -1.31 19.05 1.05
N ALA A 101 -0.86 19.00 -0.19
CA ALA A 101 -0.20 17.83 -0.75
C ALA A 101 1.16 17.57 -0.07
N GLU A 102 1.94 18.61 0.18
CA GLU A 102 3.21 18.53 0.92
C GLU A 102 2.99 18.06 2.37
N VAL A 103 1.98 18.60 3.06
CA VAL A 103 1.59 18.14 4.40
C VAL A 103 1.18 16.68 4.38
N GLU A 104 0.40 16.24 3.38
CA GLU A 104 0.00 14.83 3.27
C GLU A 104 1.20 13.91 3.12
N VAL A 105 2.16 14.25 2.27
CA VAL A 105 3.38 13.45 2.05
C VAL A 105 4.23 13.37 3.33
N ALA A 106 4.46 14.49 3.99
CA ALA A 106 5.22 14.54 5.25
C ALA A 106 4.54 13.70 6.33
N PHE A 107 3.24 13.90 6.53
CA PHE A 107 2.43 13.17 7.50
C PHE A 107 2.39 11.66 7.22
N THR A 108 2.41 11.27 5.95
CA THR A 108 2.48 9.86 5.54
C THR A 108 3.77 9.20 6.02
N ALA A 109 4.91 9.85 5.82
CA ALA A 109 6.20 9.34 6.27
C ALA A 109 6.27 9.26 7.81
N ASP A 110 5.78 10.29 8.50
CA ASP A 110 5.75 10.34 9.97
C ASP A 110 4.84 9.25 10.56
N TYR A 111 3.69 8.98 9.92
CA TYR A 111 2.81 7.89 10.35
C TYR A 111 3.45 6.51 10.18
N ILE A 112 4.20 6.29 9.10
CA ILE A 112 4.93 5.02 8.90
C ILE A 112 5.98 4.84 10.01
N ASP A 113 6.73 5.89 10.35
CA ASP A 113 7.69 5.85 11.46
C ASP A 113 7.00 5.61 12.80
N TYR A 114 5.88 6.30 13.07
CA TYR A 114 5.06 6.05 14.24
C TYR A 114 4.64 4.58 14.36
N MET A 115 4.21 3.97 13.28
CA MET A 115 3.86 2.54 13.28
C MET A 115 5.09 1.64 13.49
N ALA A 116 6.25 2.00 12.94
CA ALA A 116 7.50 1.26 13.16
C ALA A 116 7.94 1.26 14.63
N GLU A 117 7.62 2.30 15.41
CA GLU A 117 7.91 2.39 16.83
C GLU A 117 7.13 1.38 17.69
N TRP A 118 6.03 0.82 17.17
CA TRP A 118 5.26 -0.22 17.84
C TRP A 118 5.91 -1.59 17.84
N ALA A 119 7.02 -1.78 17.13
CA ALA A 119 7.70 -3.07 16.99
C ALA A 119 8.04 -3.77 18.33
N ARG A 120 8.30 -3.00 19.40
CA ARG A 120 8.57 -3.50 20.75
C ARG A 120 7.44 -3.27 21.73
N ARG A 121 6.28 -2.81 21.24
CA ARG A 121 5.07 -2.55 22.05
C ARG A 121 3.90 -3.45 21.64
N TYR A 122 4.11 -4.28 20.62
CA TYR A 122 3.16 -5.26 20.14
C TYR A 122 3.31 -6.55 20.96
N GLU A 123 2.76 -6.53 22.18
CA GLU A 123 2.93 -7.55 23.20
C GLU A 123 1.68 -8.42 23.32
N GLY A 124 1.83 -9.60 23.95
CA GLY A 124 0.73 -10.44 24.40
C GLY A 124 0.39 -10.17 25.87
N GLU A 125 -0.40 -11.05 26.45
CA GLU A 125 -0.83 -10.94 27.84
C GLU A 125 -0.65 -12.28 28.57
N ILE A 126 -0.38 -12.21 29.88
CA ILE A 126 -0.43 -13.36 30.78
C ILE A 126 -1.60 -13.12 31.73
N ILE A 127 -2.60 -13.99 31.65
CA ILE A 127 -3.85 -13.86 32.40
C ILE A 127 -3.92 -15.01 33.40
N GLN A 128 -4.25 -14.72 34.66
CA GLN A 128 -4.48 -15.74 35.67
C GLN A 128 -5.78 -16.50 35.38
N SER A 129 -5.71 -17.82 35.37
CA SER A 129 -6.89 -18.67 35.26
C SER A 129 -7.60 -18.80 36.62
N ASP A 130 -8.92 -19.01 36.60
CA ASP A 130 -9.71 -19.38 37.75
C ASP A 130 -9.47 -20.84 38.20
N ARG A 131 -8.72 -21.60 37.42
CA ARG A 131 -8.36 -22.98 37.69
C ARG A 131 -6.99 -23.08 38.35
N PRO A 132 -6.84 -23.80 39.50
CA PRO A 132 -5.54 -23.98 40.13
C PRO A 132 -4.50 -24.66 39.19
N GLY A 133 -3.30 -24.08 39.12
CA GLY A 133 -2.20 -24.63 38.30
C GLY A 133 -2.24 -24.31 36.79
N GLU A 134 -3.21 -23.50 36.35
CA GLU A 134 -3.39 -23.11 34.95
C GLU A 134 -3.01 -21.64 34.75
N ASN A 135 -2.32 -21.33 33.63
CA ASN A 135 -2.04 -19.97 33.16
C ASN A 135 -2.55 -19.82 31.74
N ILE A 136 -3.11 -18.66 31.44
CA ILE A 136 -3.58 -18.29 30.07
C ILE A 136 -2.56 -17.36 29.46
N LEU A 137 -2.02 -17.74 28.30
CA LEU A 137 -1.12 -16.92 27.51
C LEU A 137 -1.86 -16.44 26.25
N LEU A 138 -1.98 -15.11 26.10
CA LEU A 138 -2.56 -14.50 24.92
C LEU A 138 -1.45 -14.05 23.96
N PHE A 139 -1.43 -14.60 22.78
CA PHE A 139 -0.51 -14.22 21.72
C PHE A 139 -1.24 -13.46 20.60
N LYS A 140 -0.67 -12.35 20.14
CA LYS A 140 -1.13 -11.67 18.93
C LYS A 140 -0.52 -12.35 17.72
N ARG A 141 -1.35 -12.63 16.72
CA ARG A 141 -0.96 -13.24 15.45
C ARG A 141 -1.38 -12.38 14.28
N ALA A 142 -0.67 -12.48 13.15
CA ALA A 142 -1.11 -11.88 11.91
C ALA A 142 -2.45 -12.49 11.47
N LEU A 143 -3.29 -11.69 10.83
CA LEU A 143 -4.53 -12.15 10.18
C LEU A 143 -4.24 -12.92 8.90
N GLY A 144 -3.10 -12.62 8.25
CA GLY A 144 -2.68 -13.19 6.99
C GLY A 144 -2.56 -12.13 5.89
N VAL A 145 -3.34 -12.27 4.82
CA VAL A 145 -3.45 -11.27 3.76
C VAL A 145 -4.47 -10.21 4.16
N THR A 146 -4.12 -8.95 3.95
CA THR A 146 -5.02 -7.81 4.15
C THR A 146 -5.21 -7.04 2.86
N THR A 147 -6.31 -6.34 2.75
CA THR A 147 -6.63 -5.51 1.58
C THR A 147 -6.85 -4.05 1.97
N GLY A 148 -6.56 -3.14 1.04
CA GLY A 148 -6.82 -1.72 1.20
C GLY A 148 -7.42 -1.12 -0.06
N ILE A 149 -8.74 -0.85 -0.03
CA ILE A 149 -9.43 -0.11 -1.08
C ILE A 149 -9.47 1.35 -0.65
N LEU A 150 -8.86 2.22 -1.45
CA LEU A 150 -8.58 3.61 -1.05
C LEU A 150 -9.45 4.60 -1.82
N PRO A 151 -9.98 5.63 -1.14
CA PRO A 151 -10.62 6.77 -1.78
C PRO A 151 -9.59 7.78 -2.33
N TRP A 152 -10.09 8.79 -3.03
CA TRP A 152 -9.32 9.81 -3.73
C TRP A 152 -8.89 11.02 -2.89
N ASN A 153 -9.47 11.24 -1.70
CA ASN A 153 -9.33 12.51 -0.96
C ASN A 153 -8.02 12.66 -0.17
N PHE A 154 -7.45 11.55 0.32
CA PHE A 154 -6.12 11.46 0.93
C PHE A 154 -5.38 10.25 0.35
N PRO A 155 -5.12 10.26 -0.96
CA PRO A 155 -4.76 9.05 -1.70
C PRO A 155 -3.42 8.45 -1.24
N PHE A 156 -2.45 9.28 -0.89
CA PHE A 156 -1.12 8.84 -0.48
C PHE A 156 -1.08 8.40 1.00
N PHE A 157 -1.67 9.22 1.88
CA PHE A 157 -1.71 8.90 3.31
C PHE A 157 -2.46 7.60 3.60
N LEU A 158 -3.55 7.34 2.90
CA LEU A 158 -4.37 6.14 3.16
C LEU A 158 -3.68 4.84 2.75
N ILE A 159 -2.67 4.88 1.87
CA ILE A 159 -1.77 3.73 1.63
C ILE A 159 -1.06 3.38 2.94
N ALA A 160 -0.37 4.34 3.53
CA ALA A 160 0.38 4.14 4.75
C ALA A 160 -0.50 3.72 5.92
N ARG A 161 -1.69 4.32 6.05
CA ARG A 161 -2.65 4.02 7.11
C ARG A 161 -3.13 2.57 7.11
N LYS A 162 -3.18 1.93 5.94
CA LYS A 162 -3.50 0.50 5.81
C LYS A 162 -2.24 -0.36 5.89
N MET A 163 -1.23 0.00 5.10
CA MET A 163 -0.03 -0.80 4.91
C MET A 163 0.84 -0.87 6.18
N ALA A 164 1.13 0.26 6.84
CA ALA A 164 2.12 0.27 7.91
C ALA A 164 1.72 -0.62 9.11
N PRO A 165 0.48 -0.54 9.66
CA PRO A 165 0.06 -1.46 10.71
C PRO A 165 -0.01 -2.91 10.22
N ALA A 166 -0.46 -3.16 8.99
CA ALA A 166 -0.52 -4.51 8.43
C ALA A 166 0.86 -5.16 8.38
N LEU A 167 1.83 -4.49 7.75
CA LEU A 167 3.19 -5.02 7.62
C LEU A 167 3.88 -5.19 8.97
N LEU A 168 3.74 -4.22 9.88
CA LEU A 168 4.35 -4.32 11.21
C LEU A 168 3.86 -5.54 11.98
N THR A 169 2.58 -5.85 11.89
CA THR A 169 1.96 -6.97 12.63
C THR A 169 2.08 -8.31 11.92
N GLY A 170 2.86 -8.38 10.83
CA GLY A 170 3.17 -9.64 10.14
C GLY A 170 2.20 -10.02 9.03
N ASN A 171 1.27 -9.12 8.67
CA ASN A 171 0.39 -9.33 7.53
C ASN A 171 1.06 -8.88 6.23
N THR A 172 0.62 -9.42 5.12
CA THR A 172 0.87 -8.90 3.77
C THR A 172 -0.32 -8.08 3.29
N ILE A 173 -0.15 -7.29 2.22
CA ILE A 173 -1.21 -6.39 1.79
C ILE A 173 -1.33 -6.26 0.28
N VAL A 174 -2.59 -6.16 -0.18
CA VAL A 174 -2.96 -5.76 -1.54
C VAL A 174 -3.68 -4.41 -1.48
N ILE A 175 -3.13 -3.40 -2.14
CA ILE A 175 -3.70 -2.05 -2.22
C ILE A 175 -4.35 -1.85 -3.59
N LYS A 176 -5.57 -1.30 -3.57
CA LYS A 176 -6.25 -0.75 -4.74
C LYS A 176 -6.52 0.74 -4.50
N PRO A 177 -5.80 1.65 -5.15
CA PRO A 177 -6.09 3.08 -5.08
C PRO A 177 -7.38 3.40 -5.84
N SER A 178 -7.91 4.60 -5.60
CA SER A 178 -8.97 5.13 -6.46
C SER A 178 -8.48 5.28 -7.89
N GLU A 179 -9.31 4.98 -8.86
CA GLU A 179 -9.06 5.19 -10.29
C GLU A 179 -8.88 6.68 -10.66
N PHE A 180 -9.33 7.58 -9.80
CA PHE A 180 -9.17 9.03 -10.01
C PHE A 180 -7.79 9.55 -9.60
N THR A 181 -7.10 8.88 -8.66
CA THR A 181 -5.82 9.34 -8.11
C THR A 181 -4.85 8.16 -7.92
N PRO A 182 -4.47 7.44 -8.98
CA PRO A 182 -3.63 6.25 -8.88
C PRO A 182 -2.13 6.54 -8.97
N ASN A 183 -1.70 7.67 -9.55
CA ASN A 183 -0.28 7.93 -9.87
C ASN A 183 0.59 8.02 -8.62
N ASN A 184 0.08 8.59 -7.54
CA ASN A 184 0.78 8.64 -6.26
C ASN A 184 1.02 7.22 -5.68
N ALA A 185 0.07 6.29 -5.85
CA ALA A 185 0.22 4.90 -5.41
C ALA A 185 1.25 4.15 -6.24
N ILE A 186 1.36 4.48 -7.53
CA ILE A 186 2.40 3.94 -8.41
C ILE A 186 3.77 4.46 -8.00
N ALA A 187 3.88 5.76 -7.64
CA ALA A 187 5.11 6.32 -7.08
C ALA A 187 5.48 5.63 -5.75
N PHE A 188 4.50 5.30 -4.92
CA PHE A 188 4.72 4.51 -3.71
C PHE A 188 5.26 3.10 -4.03
N ALA A 189 4.69 2.41 -5.01
CA ALA A 189 5.15 1.09 -5.44
C ALA A 189 6.60 1.12 -5.97
N LYS A 190 7.02 2.21 -6.65
CA LYS A 190 8.41 2.40 -7.06
C LYS A 190 9.37 2.48 -5.88
N ILE A 191 8.98 3.19 -4.81
CA ILE A 191 9.77 3.22 -3.56
C ILE A 191 9.91 1.83 -2.97
N VAL A 192 8.81 1.09 -2.90
CA VAL A 192 8.78 -0.30 -2.38
C VAL A 192 9.71 -1.21 -3.18
N ASP A 193 9.69 -1.10 -4.50
CA ASP A 193 10.54 -1.87 -5.42
C ASP A 193 12.03 -1.55 -5.22
N GLU A 194 12.38 -0.26 -5.19
CA GLU A 194 13.77 0.22 -5.08
C GLU A 194 14.42 -0.13 -3.75
N ILE A 195 13.66 -0.13 -2.65
CA ILE A 195 14.20 -0.56 -1.34
C ILE A 195 14.34 -2.09 -1.26
N GLY A 196 13.81 -2.83 -2.23
CA GLY A 196 13.86 -4.29 -2.28
C GLY A 196 12.99 -4.96 -1.22
N LEU A 197 11.79 -4.43 -0.94
CA LEU A 197 10.84 -5.11 -0.03
C LEU A 197 10.60 -6.55 -0.53
N PRO A 198 10.56 -7.58 0.34
CA PRO A 198 10.35 -8.96 -0.10
C PRO A 198 9.11 -9.11 -0.99
N ARG A 199 9.24 -9.90 -2.05
CA ARG A 199 8.21 -10.10 -3.07
C ARG A 199 6.90 -10.56 -2.44
N GLY A 200 5.77 -10.04 -2.93
CA GLY A 200 4.44 -10.40 -2.45
C GLY A 200 4.01 -9.72 -1.14
N VAL A 201 4.92 -9.13 -0.35
CA VAL A 201 4.57 -8.45 0.91
C VAL A 201 3.68 -7.23 0.69
N PHE A 202 3.94 -6.48 -0.37
CA PHE A 202 3.10 -5.37 -0.85
C PHE A 202 2.75 -5.59 -2.31
N ASN A 203 1.47 -5.43 -2.65
CA ASN A 203 0.98 -5.52 -4.02
C ASN A 203 0.06 -4.34 -4.32
N LEU A 204 0.10 -3.86 -5.56
CA LEU A 204 -0.73 -2.77 -6.07
C LEU A 204 -1.50 -3.22 -7.30
N VAL A 205 -2.82 -3.27 -7.18
CA VAL A 205 -3.74 -3.52 -8.30
C VAL A 205 -4.45 -2.25 -8.69
N LEU A 206 -4.65 -2.06 -9.99
CA LEU A 206 -5.29 -0.89 -10.57
C LEU A 206 -6.59 -1.32 -11.25
N GLY A 207 -7.57 -0.44 -11.29
CA GLY A 207 -8.88 -0.73 -11.88
C GLY A 207 -10.02 -0.07 -11.12
N ARG A 208 -11.24 -0.33 -11.56
CA ARG A 208 -12.46 0.20 -10.94
C ARG A 208 -12.82 -0.55 -9.66
N GLY A 209 -13.64 0.10 -8.83
CA GLY A 209 -14.19 -0.52 -7.63
C GLY A 209 -15.08 -1.73 -7.96
N GLU A 210 -15.85 -1.63 -9.02
CA GLU A 210 -16.84 -2.63 -9.44
C GLU A 210 -16.23 -3.92 -10.03
N THR A 211 -14.98 -3.85 -10.49
CA THR A 211 -14.26 -4.97 -11.10
C THR A 211 -13.24 -5.58 -10.12
N GLY A 212 -12.00 -5.14 -10.18
CA GLY A 212 -10.94 -5.63 -9.29
C GLY A 212 -11.17 -5.31 -7.81
N GLY A 213 -11.86 -4.20 -7.48
CA GLY A 213 -12.13 -3.80 -6.10
C GLY A 213 -13.10 -4.74 -5.37
N GLN A 214 -14.12 -5.26 -6.06
CA GLN A 214 -15.09 -6.19 -5.46
C GLN A 214 -14.45 -7.51 -5.02
N GLU A 215 -13.44 -7.98 -5.73
CA GLU A 215 -12.69 -9.20 -5.38
C GLU A 215 -11.83 -9.03 -4.12
N LEU A 216 -11.48 -7.77 -3.77
CA LEU A 216 -10.69 -7.44 -2.58
C LEU A 216 -11.54 -7.21 -1.32
N ALA A 217 -12.85 -7.13 -1.45
CA ALA A 217 -13.80 -6.86 -0.36
C ALA A 217 -14.29 -8.16 0.29
#